data_9fe496f3d577ca45aed2ee9582440ebd
#
_entry.id   9fe496f3d577ca45aed2ee9582440ebd
#
_cell.length_a   1.000
_cell.length_b   1.000
_cell.length_c   1.000
_cell.angle_alpha   90.00
_cell.angle_beta   90.00
_cell.angle_gamma   90.00
#
_symmetry.space_group_name_H-M   'P 1'
#
loop_
_entity.id
_entity.type
_entity.pdbx_description
1 polymer ?
#
loop_
_entity_poly.entity_id
_entity_poly.type
_entity_poly.pdbx_seq_one_letter_code
_entity_poly.pdbx_strand_id
1 'polypeptide(L)'
;MTAKLYYSLHTPSSWSATSTKSGYSASNAGSTGIRRPWASNATSTQQLIADLGSSKTIVGLGIQSSPVSAIDARVDGSATPTTSRGTITPAQASHGIYRGLLAMSVSARYASAYFNSPTLRGADAGVYALEPAVYEVGALYAFGAVMDLPVEPLLDSDIDAVWPQSNERLPNGAELVITRGAPYQRINLRFRPSASHDIEKIARIARAGLCWLDLGVAT
;
A
#
# COMPACT_ATOMS: atom_id res chain seq x y z
N MET A 1 -6.99 8.66 -18.97
CA MET A 1 -7.57 7.66 -18.03
C MET A 1 -8.21 8.43 -16.90
N THR A 2 -9.36 8.01 -16.40
CA THR A 2 -10.03 8.69 -15.27
C THR A 2 -9.36 8.27 -13.97
N ALA A 3 -8.99 9.23 -13.11
CA ALA A 3 -8.45 8.95 -11.80
C ALA A 3 -9.47 8.20 -10.93
N LYS A 4 -9.02 7.29 -10.09
CA LYS A 4 -9.87 6.42 -9.26
C LYS A 4 -9.50 6.51 -7.79
N LEU A 5 -10.51 6.46 -6.94
CA LEU A 5 -10.36 6.38 -5.50
C LEU A 5 -10.86 5.03 -5.00
N TYR A 6 -9.96 4.21 -4.46
CA TYR A 6 -10.27 2.93 -3.82
C TYR A 6 -10.44 3.16 -2.32
N TYR A 7 -11.51 2.60 -1.76
CA TYR A 7 -11.88 2.81 -0.35
C TYR A 7 -12.64 1.61 0.22
N SER A 8 -13.17 1.72 1.44
CA SER A 8 -13.82 0.61 2.14
C SER A 8 -12.88 -0.58 2.31
N LEU A 9 -11.80 -0.36 3.03
CA LEU A 9 -10.80 -1.39 3.30
C LEU A 9 -11.42 -2.55 4.09
N HIS A 10 -11.25 -3.77 3.60
CA HIS A 10 -11.58 -4.98 4.35
C HIS A 10 -10.50 -5.28 5.38
N THR A 11 -10.90 -5.45 6.64
CA THR A 11 -9.99 -5.86 7.70
C THR A 11 -9.90 -7.39 7.71
N PRO A 12 -8.72 -7.98 7.49
CA PRO A 12 -8.53 -9.42 7.61
C PRO A 12 -8.78 -9.91 9.03
N SER A 13 -9.44 -11.06 9.15
CA SER A 13 -9.65 -11.76 10.42
C SER A 13 -8.40 -12.49 10.87
N SER A 14 -7.59 -12.96 9.93
CA SER A 14 -6.32 -13.63 10.21
C SER A 14 -5.35 -13.50 9.02
N TRP A 15 -4.09 -13.82 9.29
CA TRP A 15 -3.01 -13.78 8.33
C TRP A 15 -2.21 -15.07 8.36
N SER A 16 -1.78 -15.56 7.19
CA SER A 16 -0.85 -16.66 7.06
C SER A 16 0.18 -16.39 5.98
N ALA A 17 1.29 -17.12 6.00
CA ALA A 17 2.33 -17.00 5.00
C ALA A 17 3.06 -18.35 4.82
N THR A 18 3.63 -18.57 3.64
CA THR A 18 4.44 -19.77 3.34
C THR A 18 5.62 -19.90 4.29
N SER A 19 6.28 -18.79 4.57
CA SER A 19 7.34 -18.70 5.58
C SER A 19 7.32 -17.33 6.26
N THR A 20 7.95 -17.27 7.43
CA THR A 20 8.01 -16.01 8.21
C THR A 20 9.35 -15.94 8.93
N LYS A 21 10.08 -14.86 8.73
CA LYS A 21 11.29 -14.54 9.46
C LYS A 21 10.95 -14.24 10.93
N SER A 22 11.77 -14.70 11.87
CA SER A 22 11.57 -14.45 13.30
C SER A 22 11.42 -12.96 13.60
N GLY A 23 10.36 -12.59 14.30
CA GLY A 23 10.03 -11.20 14.62
C GLY A 23 9.23 -10.42 13.55
N TYR A 24 8.97 -11.04 12.37
CA TYR A 24 8.30 -10.41 11.21
C TYR A 24 7.03 -11.14 10.81
N SER A 25 6.09 -11.23 11.74
CA SER A 25 4.83 -11.97 11.59
C SER A 25 4.03 -11.58 10.34
N ALA A 26 3.31 -12.54 9.76
CA ALA A 26 2.37 -12.29 8.67
C ALA A 26 1.32 -11.22 9.02
N SER A 27 0.87 -11.16 10.27
CA SER A 27 -0.09 -10.16 10.76
C SER A 27 0.42 -8.71 10.71
N ASN A 28 1.73 -8.51 10.61
CA ASN A 28 2.31 -7.18 10.46
C ASN A 28 1.87 -6.48 9.15
N ALA A 29 1.57 -7.26 8.11
CA ALA A 29 1.04 -6.74 6.84
C ALA A 29 -0.38 -6.16 6.94
N GLY A 30 -1.06 -6.35 8.05
CA GLY A 30 -2.35 -5.71 8.36
C GLY A 30 -2.21 -4.35 9.05
N SER A 31 -1.02 -3.98 9.48
CA SER A 31 -0.77 -2.70 10.09
C SER A 31 -0.52 -1.62 9.03
N THR A 32 -1.07 -0.44 9.22
CA THR A 32 -0.84 0.70 8.31
C THR A 32 0.55 1.33 8.48
N GLY A 33 1.38 0.77 9.35
CA GLY A 33 2.71 1.30 9.69
C GLY A 33 3.85 0.43 9.14
N ILE A 34 4.75 1.04 8.39
CA ILE A 34 5.93 0.42 7.75
C ILE A 34 6.95 -0.12 8.76
N ARG A 35 6.79 0.19 10.04
CA ARG A 35 7.81 -0.07 11.06
C ARG A 35 8.11 -1.55 11.33
N ARG A 36 7.19 -2.45 10.97
CA ARG A 36 7.36 -3.90 11.11
C ARG A 36 6.63 -4.60 9.95
N PRO A 37 7.28 -4.84 8.83
CA PRO A 37 6.69 -5.60 7.74
C PRO A 37 6.55 -7.09 8.11
N TRP A 38 5.77 -7.83 7.34
CA TRP A 38 6.02 -9.25 7.19
C TRP A 38 7.30 -9.44 6.37
N ALA A 39 8.12 -10.40 6.76
CA ALA A 39 9.30 -10.79 5.99
C ALA A 39 9.33 -12.31 5.79
N SER A 40 9.66 -12.75 4.58
CA SER A 40 9.88 -14.17 4.26
C SER A 40 11.22 -14.66 4.80
N ASN A 41 11.41 -15.98 4.88
CA ASN A 41 12.70 -16.58 5.22
C ASN A 41 13.63 -16.74 4.01
N ALA A 42 13.10 -16.60 2.79
CA ALA A 42 13.84 -16.84 1.55
C ALA A 42 13.23 -16.06 0.38
N THR A 43 13.99 -15.97 -0.71
CA THR A 43 13.55 -15.44 -2.01
C THR A 43 13.06 -16.51 -2.99
N SER A 44 12.82 -17.74 -2.52
CA SER A 44 12.06 -18.74 -3.25
C SER A 44 10.59 -18.35 -3.34
N THR A 45 9.76 -19.18 -3.94
CA THR A 45 8.31 -18.99 -3.99
C THR A 45 7.71 -18.78 -2.61
N GLN A 46 7.06 -17.65 -2.40
CA GLN A 46 6.44 -17.23 -1.14
C GLN A 46 5.02 -16.74 -1.38
N GLN A 47 4.17 -16.88 -0.38
CA GLN A 47 2.81 -16.34 -0.42
C GLN A 47 2.45 -15.75 0.94
N LEU A 48 1.91 -14.53 0.93
CA LEU A 48 1.30 -13.89 2.09
C LEU A 48 -0.20 -13.82 1.85
N ILE A 49 -1.00 -14.31 2.80
CA ILE A 49 -2.43 -14.52 2.66
C ILE A 49 -3.18 -13.76 3.74
N ALA A 50 -4.18 -13.00 3.34
CA ALA A 50 -5.17 -12.34 4.17
C ALA A 50 -6.49 -13.13 4.12
N ASP A 51 -6.98 -13.61 5.25
CA ASP A 51 -8.33 -14.19 5.39
C ASP A 51 -9.30 -13.09 5.80
N LEU A 52 -10.27 -12.78 4.97
CA LEU A 52 -11.29 -11.74 5.23
C LEU A 52 -12.46 -12.25 6.11
N GLY A 53 -12.36 -13.50 6.62
CA GLY A 53 -13.36 -14.13 7.49
C GLY A 53 -14.59 -14.65 6.75
N SER A 54 -15.01 -13.97 5.70
CA SER A 54 -16.13 -14.37 4.83
C SER A 54 -15.87 -13.89 3.40
N SER A 55 -16.65 -14.38 2.45
CA SER A 55 -16.58 -13.87 1.07
C SER A 55 -16.93 -12.38 1.05
N LYS A 56 -16.07 -11.58 0.43
CA LYS A 56 -16.20 -10.13 0.27
C LYS A 56 -16.00 -9.75 -1.19
N THR A 57 -16.69 -8.71 -1.65
CA THR A 57 -16.38 -8.12 -2.94
C THR A 57 -15.08 -7.34 -2.85
N ILE A 58 -14.10 -7.68 -3.69
CA ILE A 58 -12.80 -7.02 -3.77
C ILE A 58 -12.71 -6.33 -5.12
N VAL A 59 -12.56 -5.01 -5.12
CA VAL A 59 -12.45 -4.18 -6.32
C VAL A 59 -11.03 -3.72 -6.61
N GLY A 60 -10.13 -3.86 -5.64
CA GLY A 60 -8.72 -3.57 -5.79
C GLY A 60 -7.88 -4.26 -4.73
N LEU A 61 -6.69 -4.70 -5.11
CA LEU A 61 -5.67 -5.22 -4.19
C LEU A 61 -4.46 -4.31 -4.26
N GLY A 62 -4.20 -3.62 -3.16
CA GLY A 62 -3.05 -2.73 -2.99
C GLY A 62 -1.96 -3.38 -2.16
N ILE A 63 -0.71 -3.13 -2.50
CA ILE A 63 0.43 -3.64 -1.73
C ILE A 63 1.48 -2.56 -1.50
N GLN A 64 2.10 -2.62 -0.35
CA GLN A 64 3.31 -1.88 -0.03
C GLN A 64 4.39 -2.89 0.32
N SER A 65 5.48 -2.91 -0.45
CA SER A 65 6.49 -3.97 -0.40
C SER A 65 7.91 -3.44 -0.49
N SER A 66 8.87 -4.35 -0.29
CA SER A 66 10.25 -4.19 -0.75
C SER A 66 10.29 -4.09 -2.29
N PRO A 67 11.41 -3.59 -2.87
CA PRO A 67 11.54 -3.42 -4.30
C PRO A 67 11.61 -4.76 -5.04
N VAL A 68 10.47 -5.27 -5.47
CA VAL A 68 10.37 -6.51 -6.27
C VAL A 68 9.88 -6.22 -7.68
N SER A 69 10.28 -7.04 -8.64
CA SER A 69 9.93 -6.86 -10.04
C SER A 69 8.44 -7.07 -10.32
N ALA A 70 7.83 -8.06 -9.66
CA ALA A 70 6.43 -8.42 -9.86
C ALA A 70 5.87 -9.22 -8.68
N ILE A 71 4.57 -9.06 -8.43
CA ILE A 71 3.81 -9.79 -7.43
C ILE A 71 2.53 -10.28 -8.10
N ASP A 72 2.25 -11.58 -8.04
CA ASP A 72 1.02 -12.14 -8.56
C ASP A 72 -0.09 -11.99 -7.50
N ALA A 73 -1.12 -11.27 -7.85
CA ALA A 73 -2.31 -11.08 -7.00
C ALA A 73 -3.23 -12.28 -7.13
N ARG A 74 -3.33 -13.11 -6.09
CA ARG A 74 -4.20 -14.28 -6.09
C ARG A 74 -5.36 -14.10 -5.13
N VAL A 75 -6.55 -14.31 -5.65
CA VAL A 75 -7.79 -14.09 -4.89
C VAL A 75 -8.80 -15.16 -5.25
N ASP A 76 -9.22 -15.94 -4.26
CA ASP A 76 -10.26 -16.98 -4.42
C ASP A 76 -10.89 -17.38 -3.06
N GLY A 77 -11.68 -18.47 -3.06
CA GLY A 77 -12.33 -19.02 -1.86
C GLY A 77 -11.47 -19.99 -1.06
N SER A 78 -10.29 -20.37 -1.56
CA SER A 78 -9.39 -21.34 -0.91
C SER A 78 -8.48 -20.65 0.10
N ALA A 79 -8.21 -21.33 1.21
CA ALA A 79 -7.26 -20.85 2.23
C ALA A 79 -5.83 -20.71 1.70
N THR A 80 -5.52 -21.35 0.58
CA THR A 80 -4.28 -21.15 -0.18
C THR A 80 -4.68 -20.72 -1.59
N PRO A 81 -4.84 -19.42 -1.86
CA PRO A 81 -5.29 -18.93 -3.14
C PRO A 81 -4.35 -19.32 -4.28
N THR A 82 -4.91 -19.88 -5.33
CA THR A 82 -4.17 -20.29 -6.54
C THR A 82 -4.56 -19.52 -7.78
N THR A 83 -5.76 -18.90 -7.76
CA THR A 83 -6.30 -18.17 -8.91
C THR A 83 -5.66 -16.80 -9.03
N SER A 84 -4.78 -16.62 -10.03
CA SER A 84 -4.22 -15.32 -10.39
C SER A 84 -5.30 -14.39 -10.92
N ARG A 85 -5.26 -13.14 -10.49
CA ARG A 85 -6.11 -12.05 -10.99
C ARG A 85 -5.32 -11.01 -11.78
N GLY A 86 -4.01 -11.15 -11.80
CA GLY A 86 -3.08 -10.29 -12.52
C GLY A 86 -1.82 -10.01 -11.71
N THR A 87 -0.92 -9.26 -12.31
CA THR A 87 0.38 -8.92 -11.74
C THR A 87 0.38 -7.49 -11.23
N ILE A 88 0.83 -7.29 -10.01
CA ILE A 88 1.16 -5.99 -9.47
C ILE A 88 2.65 -5.76 -9.72
N THR A 89 2.99 -4.66 -10.38
CA THR A 89 4.38 -4.18 -10.53
C THR A 89 4.55 -3.00 -9.58
N PRO A 90 5.15 -3.19 -8.40
CA PRO A 90 5.31 -2.11 -7.45
C PRO A 90 6.23 -1.03 -8.00
N ALA A 91 5.81 0.23 -7.91
CA ALA A 91 6.61 1.40 -8.26
C ALA A 91 7.09 2.12 -7.00
N GLN A 92 8.22 2.79 -7.11
CA GLN A 92 8.75 3.57 -6.00
C GLN A 92 7.83 4.76 -5.70
N ALA A 93 7.24 4.78 -4.52
CA ALA A 93 6.36 5.86 -4.07
C ALA A 93 7.13 6.91 -3.23
N SER A 94 8.15 6.46 -2.51
CA SER A 94 9.11 7.31 -1.78
C SER A 94 10.36 6.48 -1.52
N HIS A 95 11.41 7.10 -0.96
CA HIS A 95 12.67 6.40 -0.71
C HIS A 95 12.45 5.05 -0.01
N GLY A 96 12.78 3.96 -0.71
CA GLY A 96 12.65 2.57 -0.25
C GLY A 96 11.23 2.03 -0.08
N ILE A 97 10.18 2.80 -0.36
CA ILE A 97 8.79 2.34 -0.29
C ILE A 97 8.28 2.11 -1.70
N TYR A 98 7.90 0.88 -1.98
CA TYR A 98 7.31 0.47 -3.25
C TYR A 98 5.84 0.17 -3.04
N ARG A 99 5.00 0.67 -3.94
CA ARG A 99 3.56 0.49 -3.90
C ARG A 99 3.04 0.05 -5.24
N GLY A 100 2.02 -0.78 -5.21
CA GLY A 100 1.30 -1.19 -6.42
C GLY A 100 -0.15 -1.49 -6.10
N LEU A 101 -1.00 -1.31 -7.08
CA LEU A 101 -2.42 -1.60 -7.01
C LEU A 101 -2.83 -2.36 -8.26
N LEU A 102 -3.64 -3.40 -8.08
CA LEU A 102 -4.33 -4.08 -9.17
C LEU A 102 -5.83 -3.88 -9.01
N ALA A 103 -6.45 -3.27 -10.02
CA ALA A 103 -7.91 -3.20 -10.13
C ALA A 103 -8.47 -4.58 -10.46
N MET A 104 -9.56 -4.97 -9.81
CA MET A 104 -10.26 -6.23 -10.06
C MET A 104 -11.74 -6.09 -9.73
N SER A 105 -12.51 -7.12 -9.97
CA SER A 105 -13.88 -7.23 -9.46
C SER A 105 -14.15 -8.70 -9.19
N VAL A 106 -14.04 -9.12 -7.95
CA VAL A 106 -14.18 -10.53 -7.57
C VAL A 106 -14.76 -10.66 -6.17
N SER A 107 -15.58 -11.69 -5.96
CA SER A 107 -16.05 -12.03 -4.61
C SER A 107 -15.27 -13.23 -4.11
N ALA A 108 -14.56 -13.06 -2.98
CA ALA A 108 -13.71 -14.09 -2.40
C ALA A 108 -13.48 -13.86 -0.91
N ARG A 109 -13.08 -14.93 -0.21
CA ARG A 109 -12.71 -14.88 1.21
C ARG A 109 -11.23 -14.59 1.41
N TYR A 110 -10.37 -15.07 0.51
CA TYR A 110 -8.92 -14.95 0.68
C TYR A 110 -8.30 -14.08 -0.40
N ALA A 111 -7.42 -13.17 0.01
CA ALA A 111 -6.61 -12.36 -0.88
C ALA A 111 -5.14 -12.57 -0.55
N SER A 112 -4.28 -12.68 -1.55
CA SER A 112 -2.87 -12.94 -1.32
C SER A 112 -1.94 -12.24 -2.30
N ALA A 113 -0.74 -11.97 -1.80
CA ALA A 113 0.42 -11.60 -2.58
C ALA A 113 1.30 -12.84 -2.77
N TYR A 114 1.45 -13.28 -4.00
CA TYR A 114 2.26 -14.43 -4.36
C TYR A 114 3.54 -14.00 -5.09
N PHE A 115 4.67 -14.40 -4.56
CA PHE A 115 6.01 -14.12 -5.03
C PHE A 115 6.55 -15.37 -5.73
N ASN A 116 6.54 -15.38 -7.05
CA ASN A 116 7.12 -16.47 -7.83
C ASN A 116 8.60 -16.18 -8.12
N SER A 117 9.40 -16.17 -7.06
CA SER A 117 10.82 -15.84 -7.12
C SER A 117 11.13 -14.56 -7.91
N PRO A 118 10.39 -13.46 -7.69
CA PRO A 118 10.65 -12.21 -8.40
C PRO A 118 12.04 -11.67 -8.05
N THR A 119 12.67 -11.03 -9.00
CA THR A 119 13.95 -10.36 -8.79
C THR A 119 13.76 -9.15 -7.88
N LEU A 120 14.61 -9.02 -6.85
CA LEU A 120 14.73 -7.79 -6.08
C LEU A 120 15.35 -6.71 -6.97
N ARG A 121 14.76 -5.52 -7.03
CA ARG A 121 15.26 -4.43 -7.86
C ARG A 121 16.46 -3.76 -7.19
N GLY A 122 17.62 -3.85 -7.80
CA GLY A 122 18.82 -3.02 -7.73
C GLY A 122 19.27 -2.44 -6.38
N ALA A 123 19.87 -1.26 -6.43
CA ALA A 123 20.51 -0.59 -5.32
C ALA A 123 19.55 -0.18 -4.16
N ASP A 124 18.26 -0.07 -4.42
CA ASP A 124 17.24 0.25 -3.39
C ASP A 124 16.86 -0.97 -2.55
N ALA A 125 17.26 -2.18 -2.96
CA ALA A 125 17.03 -3.41 -2.22
C ALA A 125 17.69 -3.38 -0.81
N GLY A 126 18.66 -2.52 -0.60
CA GLY A 126 19.39 -2.38 0.67
C GLY A 126 18.80 -1.41 1.69
N VAL A 127 17.79 -0.61 1.36
CA VAL A 127 17.31 0.45 2.26
C VAL A 127 16.20 -0.01 3.21
N TYR A 128 15.45 -1.05 2.84
CA TYR A 128 14.45 -1.71 3.66
C TYR A 128 14.69 -3.20 3.83
N ALA A 129 15.50 -3.79 2.98
CA ALA A 129 15.92 -5.16 3.18
C ALA A 129 16.79 -5.22 4.44
N LEU A 130 16.22 -5.66 5.53
CA LEU A 130 16.96 -6.06 6.73
C LEU A 130 18.07 -7.07 6.38
N GLU A 131 17.90 -7.71 5.22
CA GLU A 131 18.89 -8.55 4.53
C GLU A 131 18.52 -8.62 3.04
N PRO A 132 19.50 -8.65 2.12
CA PRO A 132 19.25 -8.62 0.66
C PRO A 132 18.55 -9.86 0.08
N ALA A 133 18.04 -10.76 0.90
CA ALA A 133 17.56 -12.07 0.49
C ALA A 133 16.16 -12.42 1.01
N VAL A 134 15.29 -11.45 1.26
CA VAL A 134 13.92 -11.72 1.72
C VAL A 134 12.91 -10.79 1.06
N TYR A 135 11.66 -11.27 0.90
CA TYR A 135 10.55 -10.41 0.50
C TYR A 135 9.94 -9.78 1.75
N GLU A 136 9.62 -8.51 1.66
CA GLU A 136 8.98 -7.77 2.73
C GLU A 136 7.67 -7.15 2.23
N VAL A 137 6.63 -7.25 3.06
CA VAL A 137 5.34 -6.59 2.82
C VAL A 137 4.98 -5.77 4.04
N GLY A 138 4.99 -4.46 3.88
CA GLY A 138 4.58 -3.51 4.91
C GLY A 138 3.08 -3.47 5.07
N ALA A 139 2.33 -3.61 3.97
CA ALA A 139 0.87 -3.69 3.99
C ALA A 139 0.31 -4.37 2.74
N LEU A 140 -0.78 -5.11 2.94
CA LEU A 140 -1.61 -5.67 1.88
C LEU A 140 -3.06 -5.22 2.12
N TYR A 141 -3.66 -4.55 1.12
CA TYR A 141 -4.95 -3.90 1.23
C TYR A 141 -5.94 -4.52 0.26
N ALA A 142 -7.07 -5.00 0.76
CA ALA A 142 -8.20 -5.43 -0.06
C ALA A 142 -9.31 -4.37 0.02
N PHE A 143 -9.60 -3.69 -1.10
CA PHE A 143 -10.60 -2.63 -1.16
C PHE A 143 -11.95 -3.17 -1.62
N GLY A 144 -13.03 -2.77 -0.91
CA GLY A 144 -14.40 -3.20 -1.19
C GLY A 144 -15.17 -2.27 -2.11
N ALA A 145 -14.65 -1.06 -2.37
CA ALA A 145 -15.31 -0.08 -3.21
C ALA A 145 -14.31 0.77 -3.99
N VAL A 146 -14.74 1.22 -5.17
CA VAL A 146 -14.00 2.15 -6.02
C VAL A 146 -14.95 3.22 -6.54
N MET A 147 -14.44 4.41 -6.71
CA MET A 147 -15.16 5.53 -7.31
C MET A 147 -14.26 6.17 -8.37
N ASP A 148 -14.82 6.35 -9.57
CA ASP A 148 -14.19 7.21 -10.57
C ASP A 148 -14.26 8.66 -10.09
N LEU A 149 -13.16 9.37 -10.14
CA LEU A 149 -13.18 10.80 -9.85
C LEU A 149 -13.83 11.52 -11.03
N PRO A 150 -14.85 12.35 -10.78
CA PRO A 150 -15.66 12.94 -11.85
C PRO A 150 -14.89 13.97 -12.69
N VAL A 151 -13.78 14.44 -12.15
CA VAL A 151 -12.92 15.43 -12.80
C VAL A 151 -11.47 15.06 -12.49
N GLU A 152 -10.61 15.13 -13.51
CA GLU A 152 -9.17 15.00 -13.28
C GLU A 152 -8.69 16.13 -12.38
N PRO A 153 -7.79 15.85 -11.43
CA PRO A 153 -7.16 16.91 -10.63
C PRO A 153 -6.49 17.93 -11.57
N LEU A 154 -6.58 19.21 -11.22
CA LEU A 154 -5.91 20.25 -11.98
C LEU A 154 -4.39 20.04 -11.94
N LEU A 155 -3.70 20.46 -12.99
CA LEU A 155 -2.23 20.37 -13.14
C LEU A 155 -1.45 21.14 -12.05
N ASP A 156 -2.12 22.04 -11.32
CA ASP A 156 -1.56 22.77 -10.19
C ASP A 156 -1.76 22.05 -8.84
N SER A 157 -2.10 20.78 -8.87
CA SER A 157 -2.13 19.92 -7.67
C SER A 157 -0.71 19.66 -7.19
N ASP A 158 -0.46 19.97 -5.91
CA ASP A 158 0.87 19.86 -5.32
C ASP A 158 1.04 18.55 -4.54
N ILE A 159 2.24 18.01 -4.61
CA ILE A 159 2.68 16.90 -3.74
C ILE A 159 3.84 17.41 -2.87
N ASP A 160 3.55 17.66 -1.61
CA ASP A 160 4.54 18.12 -0.65
C ASP A 160 5.09 16.97 0.18
N ALA A 161 6.41 16.92 0.36
CA ALA A 161 7.04 16.10 1.37
C ALA A 161 7.00 16.84 2.72
N VAL A 162 6.21 16.33 3.67
CA VAL A 162 6.11 16.92 5.01
C VAL A 162 7.03 16.17 5.96
N TRP A 163 7.99 16.90 6.50
CA TRP A 163 8.88 16.43 7.56
C TRP A 163 8.33 16.93 8.90
N PRO A 164 7.73 16.06 9.74
CA PRO A 164 7.23 16.49 11.03
C PRO A 164 8.39 16.76 11.97
N GLN A 165 8.88 17.98 11.95
CA GLN A 165 9.99 18.46 12.77
C GLN A 165 9.51 19.61 13.66
N SER A 166 10.04 19.68 14.87
CA SER A 166 9.98 20.86 15.71
C SER A 166 11.38 21.34 16.02
N ASN A 167 11.61 22.64 15.88
CA ASN A 167 12.87 23.26 16.24
C ASN A 167 12.71 23.85 17.65
N GLU A 168 13.55 23.42 18.58
CA GLU A 168 13.65 23.99 19.91
C GLU A 168 14.99 24.72 20.05
N ARG A 169 14.94 25.99 20.48
CA ARG A 169 16.15 26.75 20.75
C ARG A 169 16.56 26.54 22.21
N LEU A 170 17.73 25.97 22.40
CA LEU A 170 18.30 25.73 23.70
C LEU A 170 18.80 27.04 24.34
N PRO A 171 18.92 27.14 25.69
CA PRO A 171 19.39 28.33 26.38
C PRO A 171 20.79 28.79 25.96
N ASN A 172 21.59 27.88 25.42
CA ASN A 172 22.94 28.17 24.90
C ASN A 172 22.93 28.70 23.44
N GLY A 173 21.74 28.92 22.86
CA GLY A 173 21.59 29.40 21.48
C GLY A 173 21.66 28.33 20.41
N ALA A 174 21.95 27.08 20.75
CA ALA A 174 21.90 25.98 19.79
C ALA A 174 20.47 25.62 19.40
N GLU A 175 20.26 25.17 18.15
CA GLU A 175 18.97 24.64 17.71
C GLU A 175 18.97 23.12 17.82
N LEU A 176 17.93 22.61 18.47
CA LEU A 176 17.64 21.16 18.51
C LEU A 176 16.50 20.88 17.52
N VAL A 177 16.80 20.11 16.50
CA VAL A 177 15.79 19.63 15.54
C VAL A 177 15.26 18.29 16.01
N ILE A 178 14.01 18.25 16.45
CA ILE A 178 13.34 17.02 16.89
C ILE A 178 12.45 16.51 15.77
N THR A 179 12.78 15.37 15.20
CA THR A 179 11.93 14.68 14.22
C THR A 179 10.83 13.92 14.96
N ARG A 180 9.58 14.37 14.85
CA ARG A 180 8.43 13.83 15.59
C ARG A 180 7.70 12.70 14.88
N GLY A 181 8.19 12.23 13.75
CA GLY A 181 7.57 11.14 12.99
C GLY A 181 8.28 10.86 11.66
N ALA A 182 7.80 9.84 10.96
CA ALA A 182 8.27 9.58 9.61
C ALA A 182 7.79 10.67 8.65
N PRO A 183 8.57 11.07 7.66
CA PRO A 183 8.12 11.98 6.61
C PRO A 183 6.90 11.38 5.90
N TYR A 184 5.93 12.22 5.58
CA TYR A 184 4.76 11.82 4.81
C TYR A 184 4.54 12.75 3.63
N GLN A 185 3.87 12.26 2.61
CA GLN A 185 3.48 13.08 1.48
C GLN A 185 2.09 13.69 1.75
N ARG A 186 1.99 14.99 1.59
CA ARG A 186 0.72 15.70 1.54
C ARG A 186 0.37 15.92 0.06
N ILE A 187 -0.79 15.45 -0.34
CA ILE A 187 -1.30 15.66 -1.68
C ILE A 187 -2.42 16.69 -1.59
N ASN A 188 -2.22 17.86 -2.18
CA ASN A 188 -3.22 18.90 -2.31
C ASN A 188 -3.86 18.78 -3.70
N LEU A 189 -5.03 18.13 -3.76
CA LEU A 189 -5.77 18.00 -5.02
C LEU A 189 -6.70 19.20 -5.19
N ARG A 190 -6.58 19.88 -6.31
CA ARG A 190 -7.49 20.94 -6.72
C ARG A 190 -8.43 20.40 -7.78
N PHE A 191 -9.71 20.67 -7.61
CA PHE A 191 -10.77 20.29 -8.54
C PHE A 191 -11.51 21.51 -9.05
N ARG A 192 -12.08 21.42 -10.26
CA ARG A 192 -12.96 22.48 -10.78
C ARG A 192 -14.25 22.60 -9.94
N PRO A 193 -14.79 23.81 -9.72
CA PRO A 193 -15.93 24.04 -8.83
C PRO A 193 -17.24 23.33 -9.20
N SER A 194 -17.37 22.81 -10.41
CA SER A 194 -18.62 22.22 -10.93
C SER A 194 -19.01 20.86 -10.30
N ALA A 195 -18.21 20.33 -9.39
CA ALA A 195 -18.39 18.99 -8.81
C ALA A 195 -18.57 19.01 -7.28
N SER A 196 -19.33 19.99 -6.73
CA SER A 196 -19.46 20.18 -5.27
C SER A 196 -19.95 18.91 -4.53
N HIS A 197 -20.93 18.18 -5.08
CA HIS A 197 -21.48 16.98 -4.48
C HIS A 197 -20.44 15.84 -4.43
N ASP A 198 -19.61 15.71 -5.44
CA ASP A 198 -18.58 14.69 -5.51
C ASP A 198 -17.39 15.00 -4.59
N ILE A 199 -17.08 16.28 -4.42
CA ILE A 199 -16.05 16.75 -3.46
C ILE A 199 -16.45 16.39 -2.03
N GLU A 200 -17.71 16.60 -1.64
CA GLU A 200 -18.21 16.20 -0.33
C GLU A 200 -18.13 14.68 -0.13
N LYS A 201 -18.45 13.90 -1.15
CA LYS A 201 -18.34 12.45 -1.13
C LYS A 201 -16.89 11.99 -0.97
N ILE A 202 -15.95 12.58 -1.73
CA ILE A 202 -14.51 12.33 -1.61
C ILE A 202 -14.02 12.67 -0.20
N ALA A 203 -14.38 13.86 0.32
CA ALA A 203 -13.98 14.27 1.65
C ALA A 203 -14.53 13.35 2.74
N ARG A 204 -15.76 12.85 2.58
CA ARG A 204 -16.35 11.88 3.51
C ARG A 204 -15.63 10.54 3.46
N ILE A 205 -15.29 10.04 2.27
CA ILE A 205 -14.52 8.80 2.09
C ILE A 205 -13.13 8.94 2.74
N ALA A 206 -12.42 10.03 2.48
CA ALA A 206 -11.10 10.27 3.04
C ALA A 206 -11.11 10.38 4.58
N ARG A 207 -12.18 10.91 5.17
CA ARG A 207 -12.34 10.97 6.64
C ARG A 207 -12.72 9.63 7.25
N ALA A 208 -13.36 8.75 6.50
CA ALA A 208 -13.84 7.45 6.99
C ALA A 208 -12.74 6.40 7.15
N GLY A 209 -11.54 6.63 6.58
CA GLY A 209 -10.42 5.71 6.72
C GLY A 209 -9.41 5.77 5.59
N LEU A 210 -8.60 4.72 5.52
CA LEU A 210 -7.56 4.60 4.50
C LEU A 210 -8.18 4.48 3.11
N CYS A 211 -7.70 5.27 2.19
CA CYS A 211 -8.04 5.20 0.77
C CYS A 211 -6.77 5.16 -0.09
N TRP A 212 -6.90 4.67 -1.32
CA TRP A 212 -5.84 4.66 -2.31
C TRP A 212 -6.28 5.48 -3.53
N LEU A 213 -5.50 6.49 -3.86
CA LEU A 213 -5.71 7.30 -5.04
C LEU A 213 -4.86 6.75 -6.19
N ASP A 214 -5.53 6.37 -7.28
CA ASP A 214 -4.91 6.00 -8.54
C ASP A 214 -5.16 7.14 -9.54
N LEU A 215 -4.11 7.85 -9.92
CA LEU A 215 -4.19 8.98 -10.84
C LEU A 215 -4.26 8.55 -12.32
N GLY A 216 -4.15 7.25 -12.60
CA GLY A 216 -4.20 6.73 -13.96
C GLY A 216 -3.02 7.16 -14.83
N VAL A 217 -1.94 7.65 -14.24
CA VAL A 217 -0.71 7.99 -14.98
C VAL A 217 -0.03 6.67 -15.35
N ALA A 218 0.14 6.43 -16.65
CA ALA A 218 0.92 5.30 -17.13
C ALA A 218 2.38 5.49 -16.65
N THR A 219 2.85 4.54 -15.84
CA THR A 219 4.26 4.43 -15.42
C THR A 219 5.09 3.80 -16.52
#